data_cbe94f017b98d743b9001104b3eab975
#
_entry.id   cbe94f017b98d743b9001104b3eab975
#
_cell.length_a   1.000
_cell.length_b   1.000
_cell.length_c   1.000
_cell.angle_alpha   90.00
_cell.angle_beta   90.00
_cell.angle_gamma   90.00
#
_symmetry.space_group_name_H-M   'P 1'
#
loop_
_entity.id
_entity.type
_entity.pdbx_description
1 polymer ?
#
loop_
_entity_poly.entity_id
_entity_poly.type
_entity_poly.pdbx_seq_one_letter_code
_entity_poly.pdbx_strand_id
1 'polypeptide(L)'
;MSFFSSYWVLPLLFMFHDFEEMVLVPSWLLNHDSYIGKKQLFGGVHHSDVLAIGIWEEFCIYLLLSTVSQLINYPLLVVAATLPYLFHLIAHCVFSIIKHAFVPGVVTSIIEIPITILYLLALIKLTHIAIWQWFVVIIAVFVAFAVNLQFIHIIMSRIEDAVYCRK
;
A
#
# COMPACT_ATOMS: atom_id res chain seq x y z
N MET A 1 9.23 23.72 7.47
CA MET A 1 8.38 22.70 6.82
C MET A 1 7.41 22.17 7.86
N SER A 2 6.11 22.13 7.56
CA SER A 2 5.17 21.43 8.45
C SER A 2 5.38 19.91 8.31
N PHE A 3 5.01 19.13 9.32
CA PHE A 3 5.06 17.66 9.27
C PHE A 3 4.37 17.12 7.99
N PHE A 4 3.18 17.65 7.66
CA PHE A 4 2.40 17.28 6.47
C PHE A 4 3.02 17.67 5.12
N SER A 5 4.13 18.40 5.07
CA SER A 5 4.86 18.68 3.83
C SER A 5 6.15 17.87 3.69
N SER A 6 6.41 16.96 4.61
CA SER A 6 7.56 16.06 4.56
C SER A 6 7.28 14.85 3.67
N TYR A 7 8.17 14.53 2.74
CA TYR A 7 8.05 13.35 1.88
C TYR A 7 8.17 12.02 2.65
N TRP A 8 8.66 12.06 3.89
CA TRP A 8 8.83 10.89 4.75
C TRP A 8 7.54 10.43 5.45
N VAL A 9 6.48 11.21 5.35
CA VAL A 9 5.18 10.84 5.95
C VAL A 9 4.58 9.63 5.27
N LEU A 10 4.71 9.50 3.93
CA LEU A 10 4.16 8.36 3.19
C LEU A 10 4.72 7.01 3.65
N PRO A 11 6.05 6.79 3.73
CA PRO A 11 6.58 5.53 4.27
C PRO A 11 6.15 5.23 5.70
N LEU A 12 5.97 6.26 6.54
CA LEU A 12 5.52 6.08 7.92
C LEU A 12 4.05 5.65 8.00
N LEU A 13 3.17 6.26 7.20
CA LEU A 13 1.77 5.86 7.09
C LEU A 13 1.68 4.41 6.59
N PHE A 14 2.38 4.10 5.50
CA PHE A 14 2.43 2.74 4.95
C PHE A 14 2.80 1.71 6.03
N MET A 15 3.90 1.90 6.75
CA MET A 15 4.33 0.97 7.80
C MET A 15 3.33 0.83 8.94
N PHE A 16 2.67 1.93 9.32
CA PHE A 16 1.68 1.87 10.39
C PHE A 16 0.45 1.04 9.99
N HIS A 17 0.00 1.19 8.73
CA HIS A 17 -1.08 0.39 8.17
C HIS A 17 -0.71 -1.08 8.06
N ASP A 18 0.43 -1.38 7.46
CA ASP A 18 0.85 -2.76 7.16
C ASP A 18 1.23 -3.55 8.42
N PHE A 19 1.51 -2.89 9.56
CA PHE A 19 1.61 -3.58 10.84
C PHE A 19 0.29 -4.24 11.27
N GLU A 20 -0.87 -3.62 11.00
CA GLU A 20 -2.16 -4.26 11.24
C GLU A 20 -2.30 -5.51 10.37
N GLU A 21 -1.97 -5.41 9.07
CA GLU A 21 -2.05 -6.53 8.16
C GLU A 21 -1.11 -7.67 8.57
N MET A 22 0.15 -7.38 8.81
CA MET A 22 1.16 -8.38 9.17
C MET A 22 0.78 -9.18 10.41
N VAL A 23 0.10 -8.54 11.39
CA VAL A 23 -0.34 -9.19 12.61
C VAL A 23 -1.64 -9.97 12.41
N LEU A 24 -2.60 -9.44 11.67
CA LEU A 24 -3.97 -9.96 11.65
C LEU A 24 -4.29 -10.84 10.44
N VAL A 25 -3.66 -10.61 9.27
CA VAL A 25 -3.98 -11.32 8.01
C VAL A 25 -3.85 -12.82 8.14
N PRO A 26 -2.75 -13.41 8.65
CA PRO A 26 -2.58 -14.85 8.69
C PRO A 26 -3.68 -15.56 9.49
N SER A 27 -3.97 -15.04 10.69
CA SER A 27 -5.03 -15.62 11.54
C SER A 27 -6.44 -15.40 10.95
N TRP A 28 -6.65 -14.28 10.27
CA TRP A 28 -7.92 -13.97 9.62
C TRP A 28 -8.19 -14.90 8.44
N LEU A 29 -7.19 -15.15 7.58
CA LEU A 29 -7.30 -16.07 6.43
C LEU A 29 -7.63 -17.51 6.84
N LEU A 30 -7.16 -17.97 8.00
CA LEU A 30 -7.44 -19.31 8.52
C LEU A 30 -8.89 -19.46 9.02
N ASN A 31 -9.53 -18.36 9.44
CA ASN A 31 -10.82 -18.41 10.14
C ASN A 31 -11.99 -17.80 9.35
N HIS A 32 -11.72 -17.19 8.19
CA HIS A 32 -12.74 -16.50 7.42
C HIS A 32 -12.70 -16.87 5.94
N ASP A 33 -13.85 -16.75 5.26
CA ASP A 33 -13.88 -16.82 3.80
C ASP A 33 -13.16 -15.59 3.22
N SER A 34 -11.98 -15.82 2.65
CA SER A 34 -11.08 -14.80 2.13
C SER A 34 -11.29 -14.49 0.65
N TYR A 35 -12.29 -15.09 -0.03
CA TYR A 35 -12.49 -14.88 -1.45
C TYR A 35 -13.48 -13.77 -1.75
N ILE A 36 -13.15 -12.91 -2.72
CA ILE A 36 -14.07 -12.00 -3.40
C ILE A 36 -14.14 -12.42 -4.86
N GLY A 37 -15.25 -13.05 -5.24
CA GLY A 37 -15.38 -13.69 -6.54
C GLY A 37 -14.38 -14.85 -6.70
N LYS A 38 -13.44 -14.72 -7.64
CA LYS A 38 -12.38 -15.71 -7.89
C LYS A 38 -11.02 -15.33 -7.28
N LYS A 39 -10.91 -14.15 -6.69
CA LYS A 39 -9.64 -13.67 -6.12
C LYS A 39 -9.64 -13.84 -4.61
N GLN A 40 -8.55 -14.41 -4.08
CA GLN A 40 -8.28 -14.48 -2.67
C GLN A 40 -7.64 -13.16 -2.20
N LEU A 41 -8.13 -12.62 -1.10
CA LEU A 41 -7.56 -11.44 -0.47
C LEU A 41 -6.14 -11.74 0.03
N PHE A 42 -5.30 -10.72 0.10
CA PHE A 42 -3.93 -10.79 0.60
C PHE A 42 -3.04 -11.82 -0.13
N GLY A 43 -3.36 -12.14 -1.39
CA GLY A 43 -2.64 -13.16 -2.15
C GLY A 43 -2.72 -14.57 -1.58
N GLY A 44 -3.53 -14.81 -0.55
CA GLY A 44 -3.67 -16.11 0.13
C GLY A 44 -2.46 -16.49 0.99
N VAL A 45 -1.66 -15.53 1.43
CA VAL A 45 -0.47 -15.76 2.26
C VAL A 45 -0.87 -15.98 3.72
N HIS A 46 -0.60 -17.18 4.25
CA HIS A 46 -1.02 -17.59 5.60
C HIS A 46 0.05 -17.39 6.69
N HIS A 47 1.29 -17.00 6.32
CA HIS A 47 2.40 -16.82 7.24
C HIS A 47 2.89 -15.37 7.27
N SER A 48 3.01 -14.81 8.49
CA SER A 48 3.40 -13.40 8.69
C SER A 48 4.79 -13.07 8.16
N ASP A 49 5.73 -14.01 8.21
CA ASP A 49 7.09 -13.83 7.71
C ASP A 49 7.13 -13.75 6.18
N VAL A 50 6.28 -14.49 5.49
CA VAL A 50 6.13 -14.38 4.03
C VAL A 50 5.46 -13.05 3.66
N LEU A 51 4.39 -12.67 4.39
CA LEU A 51 3.72 -11.38 4.18
C LEU A 51 4.68 -10.21 4.44
N ALA A 52 5.52 -10.31 5.48
CA ALA A 52 6.52 -9.30 5.81
C ALA A 52 7.54 -9.05 4.69
N ILE A 53 7.83 -10.06 3.84
CA ILE A 53 8.72 -9.89 2.68
C ILE A 53 8.09 -8.89 1.67
N GLY A 54 6.80 -9.06 1.37
CA GLY A 54 6.08 -8.14 0.48
C GLY A 54 5.97 -6.72 1.07
N ILE A 55 5.61 -6.63 2.33
CA ILE A 55 5.52 -5.35 3.05
C ILE A 55 6.88 -4.63 3.03
N TRP A 56 7.96 -5.35 3.28
CA TRP A 56 9.30 -4.75 3.28
C TRP A 56 9.74 -4.28 1.89
N GLU A 57 9.41 -5.03 0.86
CA GLU A 57 9.68 -4.64 -0.52
C GLU A 57 8.97 -3.34 -0.89
N GLU A 58 7.66 -3.24 -0.64
CA GLU A 58 6.89 -2.03 -0.91
C GLU A 58 7.35 -0.84 -0.04
N PHE A 59 7.70 -1.08 1.22
CA PHE A 59 8.28 -0.06 2.08
C PHE A 59 9.58 0.51 1.51
N CYS A 60 10.47 -0.35 1.00
CA CYS A 60 11.70 0.09 0.33
C CYS A 60 11.41 0.95 -0.92
N ILE A 61 10.36 0.61 -1.69
CA ILE A 61 9.93 1.43 -2.82
C ILE A 61 9.48 2.81 -2.36
N TYR A 62 8.63 2.91 -1.32
CA TYR A 62 8.20 4.20 -0.77
C TYR A 62 9.36 5.03 -0.22
N LEU A 63 10.33 4.39 0.47
CA LEU A 63 11.55 5.05 0.93
C LEU A 63 12.36 5.59 -0.25
N LEU A 64 12.52 4.79 -1.31
CA LEU A 64 13.26 5.20 -2.51
C LEU A 64 12.59 6.38 -3.19
N LEU A 65 11.27 6.33 -3.40
CA LEU A 65 10.49 7.41 -4.02
C LEU A 65 10.57 8.70 -3.20
N SER A 66 10.46 8.60 -1.86
CA SER A 66 10.61 9.73 -0.95
C SER A 66 12.01 10.32 -0.99
N THR A 67 13.05 9.48 -1.01
CA THR A 67 14.45 9.90 -1.12
C THR A 67 14.72 10.61 -2.45
N VAL A 68 14.31 10.01 -3.57
CA VAL A 68 14.48 10.60 -4.90
C VAL A 68 13.75 11.93 -4.98
N SER A 69 12.49 11.97 -4.52
CA SER A 69 11.69 13.21 -4.50
C SER A 69 12.36 14.33 -3.69
N GLN A 70 12.97 13.96 -2.55
CA GLN A 70 13.72 14.89 -1.71
C GLN A 70 14.99 15.41 -2.42
N LEU A 71 15.76 14.52 -3.06
CA LEU A 71 17.01 14.87 -3.72
C LEU A 71 16.82 15.79 -4.94
N ILE A 72 15.78 15.52 -5.74
CA ILE A 72 15.51 16.31 -6.96
C ILE A 72 14.47 17.42 -6.73
N ASN A 73 13.97 17.57 -5.50
CA ASN A 73 12.92 18.52 -5.13
C ASN A 73 11.69 18.42 -6.04
N TYR A 74 11.17 17.21 -6.23
CA TYR A 74 10.06 16.93 -7.13
C TYR A 74 8.88 16.28 -6.38
N PRO A 75 8.00 17.08 -5.75
CA PRO A 75 6.91 16.59 -4.90
C PRO A 75 5.89 15.72 -5.64
N LEU A 76 5.72 15.90 -6.95
CA LEU A 76 4.76 15.12 -7.75
C LEU A 76 5.00 13.61 -7.65
N LEU A 77 6.24 13.16 -7.48
CA LEU A 77 6.54 11.74 -7.38
C LEU A 77 5.90 11.11 -6.14
N VAL A 78 5.99 11.80 -4.98
CA VAL A 78 5.34 11.34 -3.74
C VAL A 78 3.83 11.52 -3.80
N VAL A 79 3.33 12.60 -4.41
CA VAL A 79 1.88 12.76 -4.69
C VAL A 79 1.36 11.56 -5.49
N ALA A 80 2.04 11.21 -6.58
CA ALA A 80 1.64 10.09 -7.43
C ALA A 80 1.71 8.74 -6.70
N ALA A 81 2.71 8.53 -5.82
CA ALA A 81 2.83 7.33 -4.99
C ALA A 81 1.79 7.26 -3.86
N THR A 82 1.33 8.40 -3.35
CA THR A 82 0.30 8.46 -2.31
C THR A 82 -1.09 8.04 -2.84
N LEU A 83 -1.35 8.21 -4.14
CA LEU A 83 -2.64 7.85 -4.73
C LEU A 83 -2.91 6.34 -4.69
N PRO A 84 -2.04 5.43 -5.20
CA PRO A 84 -2.27 3.99 -5.07
C PRO A 84 -2.37 3.56 -3.60
N TYR A 85 -1.60 4.15 -2.69
CA TYR A 85 -1.74 3.91 -1.26
C TYR A 85 -3.14 4.30 -0.73
N LEU A 86 -3.65 5.48 -1.08
CA LEU A 86 -5.01 5.89 -0.70
C LEU A 86 -6.06 4.93 -1.26
N PHE A 87 -5.89 4.46 -2.50
CA PHE A 87 -6.78 3.45 -3.08
C PHE A 87 -6.72 2.11 -2.32
N HIS A 88 -5.54 1.70 -1.87
CA HIS A 88 -5.35 0.52 -1.04
C HIS A 88 -6.13 0.64 0.28
N LEU A 89 -6.01 1.76 1.00
CA LEU A 89 -6.78 2.02 2.22
C LEU A 89 -8.30 1.97 1.96
N ILE A 90 -8.76 2.60 0.88
CA ILE A 90 -10.19 2.56 0.50
C ILE A 90 -10.63 1.13 0.20
N ALA A 91 -9.79 0.32 -0.43
CA ALA A 91 -10.10 -1.07 -0.74
C ALA A 91 -10.37 -1.90 0.51
N HIS A 92 -9.64 -1.72 1.62
CA HIS A 92 -9.92 -2.39 2.90
C HIS A 92 -11.31 -2.05 3.44
N CYS A 93 -11.70 -0.78 3.38
CA CYS A 93 -13.06 -0.37 3.75
C CYS A 93 -14.12 -1.01 2.86
N VAL A 94 -13.89 -1.04 1.54
CA VAL A 94 -14.81 -1.67 0.56
C VAL A 94 -14.88 -3.18 0.79
N PHE A 95 -13.77 -3.87 1.03
CA PHE A 95 -13.76 -5.30 1.30
C PHE A 95 -14.51 -5.64 2.59
N SER A 96 -14.34 -4.84 3.65
CA SER A 96 -15.09 -5.00 4.89
C SER A 96 -16.61 -4.83 4.69
N ILE A 97 -17.02 -3.87 3.86
CA ILE A 97 -18.43 -3.67 3.51
C ILE A 97 -18.96 -4.86 2.70
N ILE A 98 -18.23 -5.32 1.67
CA ILE A 98 -18.65 -6.45 0.82
C ILE A 98 -18.76 -7.75 1.62
N LYS A 99 -17.82 -7.98 2.54
CA LYS A 99 -17.80 -9.16 3.40
C LYS A 99 -18.78 -9.09 4.57
N HIS A 100 -19.36 -7.93 4.84
CA HIS A 100 -20.14 -7.66 6.06
C HIS A 100 -19.42 -8.11 7.34
N ALA A 101 -18.10 -7.98 7.36
CA ALA A 101 -17.23 -8.46 8.42
C ALA A 101 -15.96 -7.60 8.53
N PHE A 102 -15.29 -7.71 9.67
CA PHE A 102 -13.95 -7.15 9.84
C PHE A 102 -12.98 -7.79 8.83
N VAL A 103 -12.23 -6.94 8.13
CA VAL A 103 -11.11 -7.33 7.25
C VAL A 103 -9.85 -6.65 7.78
N PRO A 104 -8.72 -7.35 7.97
CA PRO A 104 -7.46 -6.74 8.40
C PRO A 104 -7.10 -5.51 7.57
N GLY A 105 -6.50 -4.51 8.20
CA GLY A 105 -6.20 -3.22 7.58
C GLY A 105 -7.36 -2.20 7.63
N VAL A 106 -8.59 -2.59 7.97
CA VAL A 106 -9.73 -1.66 7.95
C VAL A 106 -9.64 -0.62 9.08
N VAL A 107 -9.11 -0.97 10.24
CA VAL A 107 -9.04 -0.03 11.39
C VAL A 107 -8.05 1.09 11.08
N THR A 108 -6.84 0.73 10.68
CA THR A 108 -5.84 1.72 10.27
C THR A 108 -6.30 2.50 9.03
N SER A 109 -6.98 1.87 8.07
CA SER A 109 -7.54 2.56 6.90
C SER A 109 -8.51 3.68 7.29
N ILE A 110 -9.44 3.42 8.22
CA ILE A 110 -10.41 4.43 8.68
C ILE A 110 -9.68 5.63 9.32
N ILE A 111 -8.60 5.38 10.06
CA ILE A 111 -7.80 6.41 10.71
C ILE A 111 -6.97 7.17 9.68
N GLU A 112 -6.34 6.45 8.75
CA GLU A 112 -5.35 7.02 7.84
C GLU A 112 -5.93 7.67 6.60
N ILE A 113 -7.10 7.29 6.11
CA ILE A 113 -7.74 7.94 4.96
C ILE A 113 -7.81 9.48 5.14
N PRO A 114 -8.37 10.03 6.23
CA PRO A 114 -8.40 11.47 6.42
C PRO A 114 -7.01 12.10 6.53
N ILE A 115 -6.06 11.41 7.19
CA ILE A 115 -4.68 11.87 7.32
C ILE A 115 -3.99 11.91 5.96
N THR A 116 -4.13 10.84 5.17
CA THR A 116 -3.56 10.73 3.82
C THR A 116 -4.14 11.76 2.86
N ILE A 117 -5.44 12.06 2.95
CA ILE A 117 -6.06 13.14 2.17
C ILE A 117 -5.47 14.50 2.54
N LEU A 118 -5.33 14.81 3.84
CA LEU A 118 -4.71 16.07 4.27
C LEU A 118 -3.25 16.17 3.84
N TYR A 119 -2.51 15.07 3.93
CA TYR A 119 -1.14 14.96 3.44
C TYR A 119 -1.05 15.20 1.94
N LEU A 120 -1.90 14.55 1.16
CA LEU A 120 -1.99 14.73 -0.30
C LEU A 120 -2.27 16.18 -0.68
N LEU A 121 -3.25 16.83 -0.02
CA LEU A 121 -3.57 18.23 -0.25
C LEU A 121 -2.39 19.18 0.09
N ALA A 122 -1.62 18.85 1.13
CA ALA A 122 -0.43 19.62 1.49
C ALA A 122 0.67 19.49 0.43
N LEU A 123 0.91 18.29 -0.11
CA LEU A 123 1.90 18.06 -1.16
C LEU A 123 1.49 18.68 -2.51
N ILE A 124 0.21 18.61 -2.87
CA ILE A 124 -0.31 19.23 -4.10
C ILE A 124 -0.02 20.73 -4.12
N LYS A 125 -0.17 21.42 -2.98
CA LYS A 125 0.15 22.85 -2.86
C LYS A 125 1.63 23.18 -3.11
N LEU A 126 2.52 22.22 -2.93
CA LEU A 126 3.97 22.39 -3.19
C LEU A 126 4.33 22.09 -4.65
N THR A 127 3.39 21.55 -5.43
CA THR A 127 3.65 21.06 -6.78
C THR A 127 3.31 22.10 -7.81
N HIS A 128 4.34 22.79 -8.34
CA HIS A 128 4.21 23.84 -9.34
C HIS A 128 4.78 23.38 -10.69
N ILE A 129 4.03 22.54 -11.40
CA ILE A 129 4.46 21.91 -12.66
C ILE A 129 3.34 21.91 -13.70
N ALA A 130 3.70 21.65 -14.97
CA ALA A 130 2.76 21.61 -16.09
C ALA A 130 1.75 20.48 -15.94
N ILE A 131 0.51 20.71 -16.36
CA ILE A 131 -0.61 19.77 -16.20
C ILE A 131 -0.34 18.40 -16.85
N TRP A 132 0.36 18.37 -17.98
CA TRP A 132 0.66 17.12 -18.67
C TRP A 132 1.58 16.18 -17.84
N GLN A 133 2.49 16.76 -17.03
CA GLN A 133 3.36 15.98 -16.14
C GLN A 133 2.55 15.24 -15.06
N TRP A 134 1.47 15.86 -14.58
CA TRP A 134 0.54 15.18 -13.65
C TRP A 134 0.00 13.90 -14.24
N PHE A 135 -0.53 13.96 -15.46
CA PHE A 135 -1.08 12.76 -16.11
C PHE A 135 -0.02 11.68 -16.33
N VAL A 136 1.14 12.06 -16.87
CA VAL A 136 2.21 11.11 -17.19
C VAL A 136 2.74 10.44 -15.91
N VAL A 137 3.06 11.21 -14.88
CA VAL A 137 3.66 10.66 -13.65
C VAL A 137 2.65 9.85 -12.86
N ILE A 138 1.41 10.31 -12.70
CA ILE A 138 0.37 9.54 -12.01
C ILE A 138 0.10 8.21 -12.71
N ILE A 139 -0.09 8.21 -14.02
CA ILE A 139 -0.34 6.98 -14.77
C ILE A 139 0.87 6.02 -14.67
N ALA A 140 2.08 6.54 -14.85
CA ALA A 140 3.30 5.72 -14.78
C ALA A 140 3.47 5.07 -13.39
N VAL A 141 3.29 5.84 -12.32
CA VAL A 141 3.41 5.34 -10.94
C VAL A 141 2.28 4.35 -10.63
N PHE A 142 1.04 4.64 -11.03
CA PHE A 142 -0.09 3.74 -10.82
C PHE A 142 0.11 2.40 -11.52
N VAL A 143 0.56 2.41 -12.77
CA VAL A 143 0.86 1.18 -13.53
C VAL A 143 2.02 0.43 -12.88
N ALA A 144 3.07 1.14 -12.47
CA ALA A 144 4.22 0.52 -11.81
C ALA A 144 3.80 -0.20 -10.51
N PHE A 145 3.01 0.46 -9.64
CA PHE A 145 2.49 -0.17 -8.42
C PHE A 145 1.55 -1.32 -8.70
N ALA A 146 0.65 -1.21 -9.68
CA ALA A 146 -0.26 -2.31 -10.03
C ALA A 146 0.50 -3.55 -10.52
N VAL A 147 1.55 -3.36 -11.34
CA VAL A 147 2.42 -4.43 -11.81
C VAL A 147 3.23 -5.02 -10.65
N ASN A 148 3.81 -4.15 -9.80
CA ASN A 148 4.57 -4.56 -8.63
C ASN A 148 3.73 -5.40 -7.67
N LEU A 149 2.52 -4.95 -7.34
CA LEU A 149 1.62 -5.68 -6.45
C LEU A 149 1.28 -7.08 -6.97
N GLN A 150 1.06 -7.22 -8.29
CA GLN A 150 0.84 -8.54 -8.88
C GLN A 150 2.09 -9.42 -8.81
N PHE A 151 3.26 -8.84 -9.06
CA PHE A 151 4.54 -9.54 -9.03
C PHE A 151 4.88 -10.03 -7.62
N ILE A 152 4.74 -9.17 -6.61
CA ILE A 152 5.07 -9.54 -5.23
C ILE A 152 4.10 -10.61 -4.69
N HIS A 153 2.80 -10.53 -5.03
CA HIS A 153 1.85 -11.59 -4.66
C HIS A 153 2.24 -12.95 -5.24
N ILE A 154 2.72 -13.00 -6.48
CA ILE A 154 3.20 -14.26 -7.11
C ILE A 154 4.46 -14.77 -6.38
N ILE A 155 5.38 -13.87 -6.03
CA ILE A 155 6.60 -14.24 -5.30
C ILE A 155 6.26 -14.77 -3.91
N MET A 156 5.43 -14.06 -3.15
CA MET A 156 5.01 -14.49 -1.82
C MET A 156 4.34 -15.85 -1.84
N SER A 157 3.40 -16.08 -2.76
CA SER A 157 2.76 -17.39 -2.93
C SER A 157 3.77 -18.51 -3.21
N ARG A 158 4.76 -18.28 -4.09
CA ARG A 158 5.82 -19.27 -4.37
C ARG A 158 6.73 -19.52 -3.18
N ILE A 159 7.05 -18.49 -2.38
CA ILE A 159 7.84 -18.65 -1.16
C ILE A 159 7.05 -19.47 -0.13
N GLU A 160 5.78 -19.18 0.05
CA GLU A 160 4.87 -19.90 0.93
C GLU A 160 4.86 -21.39 0.58
N ASP A 161 4.63 -21.73 -0.70
CA ASP A 161 4.65 -23.11 -1.20
C ASP A 161 6.00 -23.79 -0.98
N ALA A 162 7.10 -23.07 -1.23
CA ALA A 162 8.44 -23.62 -1.11
C ALA A 162 8.87 -23.89 0.34
N VAL A 163 8.44 -23.05 1.27
CA VAL A 163 8.86 -23.11 2.67
C VAL A 163 7.92 -23.97 3.51
N TYR A 164 6.61 -23.84 3.30
CA TYR A 164 5.60 -24.44 4.19
C TYR A 164 4.83 -25.60 3.57
N CYS A 165 4.75 -25.73 2.24
CA CYS A 165 4.02 -26.81 1.56
C CYS A 165 4.93 -27.92 1.02
N ARG A 166 6.23 -27.88 1.27
CA ARG A 166 7.14 -29.00 0.95
C ARG A 166 6.85 -30.18 1.90
N LYS A 167 6.05 -31.14 1.43
CA LYS A 167 6.03 -32.53 1.93
C LYS A 167 6.81 -33.41 1.00
#